data_9e03fbb16de2a7b28163a8529234f875
#
_entry.id   9e03fbb16de2a7b28163a8529234f875
#
_cell.length_a   1.000
_cell.length_b   1.000
_cell.length_c   1.000
_cell.angle_alpha   90.00
_cell.angle_beta   90.00
_cell.angle_gamma   90.00
#
_symmetry.space_group_name_H-M   'P 1'
#
loop_
_entity.id
_entity.type
_entity.pdbx_description
1 polymer ?
#
loop_
_entity_poly.entity_id
_entity_poly.type
_entity_poly.pdbx_seq_one_letter_code
_entity_poly.pdbx_strand_id
1 'polypeptide(L)'
;SQDWKRNEKKLLENNETKKIFTKNHLAYEHFDNFKNNDLLNTIKFIAEEGKNGFYQGLIADNIVSTLNDLGGLHTSEDFSKYEPVWEDPIKFDYNGFTIYEAPPNGQGIVVFFILELLKQFDMQNLSKSDYYHIYVEAVKIAYSLRDNFLGDPKYQKLDLMNLIQENIINCLLYTSDAADDAN
;
A
#
# COMPACT_ATOMS: atom_id res chain seq x y z
N SER A 1 20.54 3.87 -10.40
CA SER A 1 20.96 3.80 -11.82
C SER A 1 20.71 2.41 -12.44
N GLN A 2 20.96 1.29 -11.74
CA GLN A 2 20.70 -0.05 -12.30
C GLN A 2 19.23 -0.27 -12.67
N ASP A 3 18.29 0.17 -11.82
CA ASP A 3 16.87 0.05 -12.10
C ASP A 3 16.43 0.98 -13.23
N TRP A 4 17.02 2.15 -13.37
CA TRP A 4 16.79 3.01 -14.52
C TRP A 4 17.29 2.38 -15.82
N LYS A 5 18.49 1.80 -15.84
CA LYS A 5 19.00 1.06 -17.01
C LYS A 5 18.11 -0.13 -17.35
N ARG A 6 17.68 -0.90 -16.36
CA ARG A 6 16.77 -2.04 -16.58
C ARG A 6 15.43 -1.62 -17.20
N ASN A 7 14.94 -0.44 -16.85
CA ASN A 7 13.65 0.08 -17.31
C ASN A 7 13.77 1.11 -18.43
N GLU A 8 14.97 1.34 -19.00
CA GLU A 8 15.22 2.36 -20.00
C GLU A 8 14.25 2.29 -21.18
N LYS A 9 14.02 1.09 -21.74
CA LYS A 9 13.08 0.90 -22.85
C LYS A 9 11.68 1.40 -22.47
N LYS A 10 11.18 1.06 -21.29
CA LYS A 10 9.86 1.49 -20.77
C LYS A 10 9.81 3.01 -20.56
N LEU A 11 10.90 3.62 -20.09
CA LEU A 11 10.97 5.07 -19.90
C LEU A 11 10.93 5.84 -21.21
N LEU A 12 11.35 5.22 -22.32
CA LEU A 12 11.38 5.83 -23.65
C LEU A 12 10.02 5.71 -24.39
N GLU A 13 9.10 4.88 -23.94
CA GLU A 13 7.80 4.64 -24.58
C GLU A 13 6.87 5.85 -24.48
N ASN A 14 6.95 6.61 -23.39
CA ASN A 14 6.12 7.79 -23.16
C ASN A 14 6.97 9.06 -23.24
N ASN A 15 6.52 10.06 -24.01
CA ASN A 15 7.28 11.29 -24.28
C ASN A 15 7.55 12.11 -23.01
N GLU A 16 6.59 12.23 -22.09
CA GLU A 16 6.80 12.98 -20.84
C GLU A 16 7.73 12.23 -19.89
N THR A 17 7.55 10.91 -19.76
CA THR A 17 8.47 10.06 -18.98
C THR A 17 9.89 10.13 -19.52
N LYS A 18 10.04 10.04 -20.84
CA LYS A 18 11.33 10.19 -21.53
C LYS A 18 11.99 11.55 -21.24
N LYS A 19 11.24 12.65 -21.33
CA LYS A 19 11.73 14.01 -21.06
C LYS A 19 12.25 14.16 -19.64
N ILE A 20 11.53 13.61 -18.66
CA ILE A 20 11.82 13.78 -17.24
C ILE A 20 12.89 12.79 -16.76
N PHE A 21 12.74 11.51 -17.11
CA PHE A 21 13.50 10.41 -16.50
C PHE A 21 14.65 9.89 -17.37
N THR A 22 14.95 10.55 -18.49
CA THR A 22 16.13 10.22 -19.29
C THR A 22 16.99 11.44 -19.57
N LYS A 23 18.29 11.21 -19.79
CA LYS A 23 19.28 12.22 -20.19
C LYS A 23 19.76 11.88 -21.59
N ASN A 24 19.48 12.75 -22.56
CA ASN A 24 19.81 12.49 -23.99
C ASN A 24 19.24 11.14 -24.49
N HIS A 25 18.05 10.78 -24.08
CA HIS A 25 17.38 9.50 -24.42
C HIS A 25 18.04 8.24 -23.85
N LEU A 26 18.86 8.37 -22.81
CA LEU A 26 19.50 7.28 -22.10
C LEU A 26 19.11 7.33 -20.61
N ALA A 27 19.15 6.21 -19.94
CA ALA A 27 18.97 6.15 -18.50
C ALA A 27 20.06 6.93 -17.76
N TYR A 28 19.70 7.58 -16.65
CA TYR A 28 20.68 8.24 -15.78
C TYR A 28 21.71 7.22 -15.26
N GLU A 29 22.96 7.60 -15.27
CA GLU A 29 24.07 6.81 -14.75
C GLU A 29 24.38 7.12 -13.28
N HIS A 30 25.28 6.34 -12.69
CA HIS A 30 25.81 6.63 -11.36
C HIS A 30 26.47 8.03 -11.37
N PHE A 31 26.18 8.81 -10.33
CA PHE A 31 26.64 10.18 -10.13
C PHE A 31 26.05 11.23 -11.08
N ASP A 32 25.13 10.87 -11.97
CA ASP A 32 24.38 11.90 -12.71
C ASP A 32 23.46 12.68 -11.76
N ASN A 33 23.37 14.00 -11.97
CA ASN A 33 22.42 14.84 -11.26
C ASN A 33 21.04 14.73 -11.92
N PHE A 34 20.10 14.14 -11.20
CA PHE A 34 18.69 14.15 -11.59
C PHE A 34 18.00 15.40 -11.05
N LYS A 35 17.30 16.13 -11.92
CA LYS A 35 16.50 17.31 -11.56
C LYS A 35 15.14 17.21 -12.23
N ASN A 36 14.08 17.40 -11.45
CA ASN A 36 12.72 17.53 -11.95
C ASN A 36 12.16 18.89 -11.54
N ASN A 37 12.32 19.88 -12.42
CA ASN A 37 11.89 21.24 -12.16
C ASN A 37 10.35 21.37 -12.16
N ASP A 38 9.66 20.55 -12.93
CA ASP A 38 8.20 20.54 -12.99
C ASP A 38 7.61 20.07 -11.65
N LEU A 39 8.16 19.00 -11.10
CA LEU A 39 7.80 18.54 -9.75
C LEU A 39 8.18 19.58 -8.68
N LEU A 40 9.33 20.23 -8.79
CA LEU A 40 9.72 21.29 -7.87
C LEU A 40 8.69 22.44 -7.87
N ASN A 41 8.23 22.87 -9.04
CA ASN A 41 7.23 23.93 -9.15
C ASN A 41 5.88 23.48 -8.57
N THR A 42 5.47 22.26 -8.83
CA THR A 42 4.26 21.66 -8.23
C THR A 42 4.33 21.64 -6.70
N ILE A 43 5.46 21.17 -6.13
CA ILE A 43 5.63 21.13 -4.67
C ILE A 43 5.65 22.55 -4.07
N LYS A 44 6.32 23.51 -4.71
CA LYS A 44 6.31 24.92 -4.26
C LYS A 44 4.89 25.49 -4.23
N PHE A 45 4.14 25.27 -5.30
CA PHE A 45 2.76 25.74 -5.39
C PHE A 45 1.88 25.12 -4.29
N ILE A 46 2.01 23.83 -4.03
CA ILE A 46 1.31 23.16 -2.93
C ILE A 46 1.74 23.73 -1.56
N ALA A 47 3.03 24.03 -1.38
CA ALA A 47 3.52 24.62 -0.13
C ALA A 47 2.97 26.03 0.11
N GLU A 48 2.72 26.82 -0.93
CA GLU A 48 2.16 28.16 -0.87
C GLU A 48 0.64 28.14 -0.69
N GLU A 49 -0.07 27.32 -1.45
CA GLU A 49 -1.56 27.29 -1.51
C GLU A 49 -2.17 26.19 -0.61
N GLY A 50 -1.36 25.34 -0.01
CA GLY A 50 -1.81 24.23 0.83
C GLY A 50 -2.62 23.20 0.07
N LYS A 51 -3.59 22.59 0.76
CA LYS A 51 -4.49 21.57 0.21
C LYS A 51 -5.18 22.01 -1.10
N ASN A 52 -5.64 23.24 -1.14
CA ASN A 52 -6.37 23.75 -2.30
C ASN A 52 -5.50 23.83 -3.54
N GLY A 53 -4.22 24.10 -3.40
CA GLY A 53 -3.27 24.09 -4.52
C GLY A 53 -3.15 22.74 -5.21
N PHE A 54 -3.42 21.64 -4.50
CA PHE A 54 -3.41 20.30 -5.10
C PHE A 54 -4.78 19.84 -5.61
N TYR A 55 -5.83 20.02 -4.78
CA TYR A 55 -7.14 19.46 -5.04
C TYR A 55 -8.06 20.34 -5.86
N GLN A 56 -7.65 21.58 -6.18
CA GLN A 56 -8.43 22.54 -6.96
C GLN A 56 -7.53 23.25 -7.98
N GLY A 57 -8.15 23.72 -9.07
CA GLY A 57 -7.46 24.51 -10.09
C GLY A 57 -6.42 23.73 -10.89
N LEU A 58 -5.32 24.40 -11.27
CA LEU A 58 -4.39 23.95 -12.30
C LEU A 58 -3.86 22.54 -12.14
N ILE A 59 -3.47 22.14 -10.93
CA ILE A 59 -2.90 20.79 -10.70
C ILE A 59 -3.98 19.74 -10.85
N ALA A 60 -5.12 19.92 -10.18
CA ALA A 60 -6.26 19.00 -10.28
C ALA A 60 -6.76 18.87 -11.72
N ASP A 61 -6.92 20.00 -12.42
CA ASP A 61 -7.40 20.01 -13.80
C ASP A 61 -6.44 19.30 -14.77
N ASN A 62 -5.13 19.47 -14.61
CA ASN A 62 -4.13 18.77 -15.39
C ASN A 62 -4.14 17.26 -15.13
N ILE A 63 -4.32 16.83 -13.87
CA ILE A 63 -4.45 15.41 -13.52
C ILE A 63 -5.71 14.83 -14.17
N VAL A 64 -6.85 15.49 -14.00
CA VAL A 64 -8.13 15.06 -14.57
C VAL A 64 -8.06 14.97 -16.09
N SER A 65 -7.51 16.00 -16.77
CA SER A 65 -7.32 15.98 -18.22
C SER A 65 -6.47 14.78 -18.66
N THR A 66 -5.33 14.57 -18.01
CA THR A 66 -4.43 13.44 -18.34
C THR A 66 -5.11 12.08 -18.13
N LEU A 67 -5.86 11.93 -17.04
CA LEU A 67 -6.60 10.70 -16.78
C LEU A 67 -7.70 10.46 -17.82
N ASN A 68 -8.42 11.51 -18.21
CA ASN A 68 -9.48 11.42 -19.22
C ASN A 68 -8.92 11.09 -20.61
N ASP A 69 -7.77 11.65 -20.98
CA ASP A 69 -7.06 11.32 -22.21
C ASP A 69 -6.66 9.84 -22.28
N LEU A 70 -6.47 9.20 -21.13
CA LEU A 70 -6.18 7.78 -20.97
C LEU A 70 -7.44 6.91 -20.81
N GLY A 71 -8.63 7.48 -20.95
CA GLY A 71 -9.92 6.79 -20.80
C GLY A 71 -10.46 6.72 -19.37
N GLY A 72 -9.90 7.52 -18.45
CA GLY A 72 -10.42 7.66 -17.08
C GLY A 72 -11.75 8.44 -17.04
N LEU A 73 -12.47 8.29 -15.93
CA LEU A 73 -13.79 8.93 -15.72
C LEU A 73 -13.75 10.01 -14.64
N HIS A 74 -12.56 10.44 -14.24
CA HIS A 74 -12.38 11.42 -13.16
C HIS A 74 -12.88 12.81 -13.57
N THR A 75 -13.40 13.52 -12.58
CA THR A 75 -13.86 14.92 -12.73
C THR A 75 -13.11 15.83 -11.75
N SER A 76 -13.06 17.13 -12.04
CA SER A 76 -12.51 18.11 -11.09
C SER A 76 -13.32 18.16 -9.79
N GLU A 77 -14.59 17.74 -9.81
CA GLU A 77 -15.44 17.64 -8.64
C GLU A 77 -15.00 16.52 -7.69
N ASP A 78 -14.53 15.38 -8.22
CA ASP A 78 -13.98 14.27 -7.42
C ASP A 78 -12.77 14.74 -6.61
N PHE A 79 -11.92 15.58 -7.19
CA PHE A 79 -10.78 16.18 -6.50
C PHE A 79 -11.22 17.21 -5.47
N SER A 80 -12.06 18.17 -5.86
CA SER A 80 -12.44 19.32 -5.03
C SER A 80 -13.25 18.92 -3.79
N LYS A 81 -13.99 17.81 -3.86
CA LYS A 81 -14.77 17.26 -2.74
C LYS A 81 -13.94 16.41 -1.78
N TYR A 82 -12.70 16.07 -2.14
CA TYR A 82 -11.86 15.26 -1.27
C TYR A 82 -11.38 16.06 -0.06
N GLU A 83 -11.65 15.52 1.12
CA GLU A 83 -11.19 16.06 2.40
C GLU A 83 -10.23 15.07 3.05
N PRO A 84 -8.93 15.42 3.15
CA PRO A 84 -7.99 14.63 3.95
C PRO A 84 -8.35 14.75 5.43
N VAL A 85 -8.30 13.63 6.13
CA VAL A 85 -8.58 13.57 7.57
C VAL A 85 -7.34 13.11 8.32
N TRP A 86 -7.20 13.59 9.57
CA TRP A 86 -6.21 13.08 10.50
C TRP A 86 -6.83 11.91 11.26
N GLU A 87 -6.12 10.81 11.29
CA GLU A 87 -6.56 9.61 11.99
C GLU A 87 -5.45 9.10 12.93
N ASP A 88 -5.85 8.53 14.06
CA ASP A 88 -4.91 7.87 14.95
C ASP A 88 -4.47 6.52 14.37
N PRO A 89 -3.19 6.15 14.50
CA PRO A 89 -2.73 4.84 14.06
C PRO A 89 -3.37 3.73 14.90
N ILE A 90 -3.64 2.60 14.26
CA ILE A 90 -3.98 1.37 14.95
C ILE A 90 -2.73 0.77 15.60
N LYS A 91 -2.92 0.04 16.70
CA LYS A 91 -1.83 -0.51 17.53
C LYS A 91 -1.97 -2.01 17.69
N PHE A 92 -0.84 -2.69 17.76
CA PHE A 92 -0.78 -4.11 18.03
C PHE A 92 0.48 -4.46 18.85
N ASP A 93 0.31 -5.21 19.94
CA ASP A 93 1.43 -5.61 20.78
C ASP A 93 1.93 -7.02 20.41
N TYR A 94 3.22 -7.10 20.08
CA TYR A 94 3.88 -8.33 19.69
C TYR A 94 5.26 -8.45 20.33
N ASN A 95 5.49 -9.51 21.13
CA ASN A 95 6.77 -9.83 21.75
C ASN A 95 7.43 -8.63 22.48
N GLY A 96 6.65 -7.84 23.21
CA GLY A 96 7.15 -6.70 23.98
C GLY A 96 7.33 -5.41 23.17
N PHE A 97 6.97 -5.40 21.88
CA PHE A 97 6.96 -4.22 21.02
C PHE A 97 5.53 -3.82 20.69
N THR A 98 5.27 -2.52 20.66
CA THR A 98 4.02 -1.98 20.11
C THR A 98 4.26 -1.56 18.66
N ILE A 99 3.53 -2.15 17.75
CA ILE A 99 3.57 -1.86 16.31
C ILE A 99 2.42 -0.91 15.98
N TYR A 100 2.72 0.12 15.19
CA TYR A 100 1.76 1.12 14.74
C TYR A 100 1.61 1.03 13.23
N GLU A 101 0.37 1.03 12.76
CA GLU A 101 0.03 1.02 11.33
C GLU A 101 -1.05 2.04 11.03
N ALA A 102 -1.12 2.45 9.76
CA ALA A 102 -2.24 3.26 9.30
C ALA A 102 -3.55 2.46 9.43
N PRO A 103 -4.64 3.13 9.84
CA PRO A 103 -5.92 2.44 9.96
C PRO A 103 -6.42 1.90 8.59
N PRO A 104 -7.36 0.95 8.60
CA PRO A 104 -8.06 0.54 7.39
C PRO A 104 -8.73 1.78 6.72
N ASN A 105 -8.63 1.89 5.45
CA ASN A 105 -8.57 1.01 4.26
C ASN A 105 -7.13 0.59 3.83
N GLY A 106 -6.08 1.09 4.48
CA GLY A 106 -4.71 0.65 4.21
C GLY A 106 -4.50 -0.82 4.59
N GLN A 107 -3.49 -1.45 3.96
CA GLN A 107 -3.20 -2.87 4.17
C GLN A 107 -2.32 -3.14 5.42
N GLY A 108 -1.98 -2.13 6.21
CA GLY A 108 -1.15 -2.28 7.41
C GLY A 108 -1.71 -3.29 8.42
N ILE A 109 -3.04 -3.37 8.53
CA ILE A 109 -3.71 -4.35 9.39
C ILE A 109 -3.40 -5.82 9.04
N VAL A 110 -3.00 -6.12 7.81
CA VAL A 110 -2.59 -7.47 7.38
C VAL A 110 -1.38 -7.94 8.17
N VAL A 111 -0.47 -7.02 8.54
CA VAL A 111 0.68 -7.34 9.40
C VAL A 111 0.20 -7.82 10.77
N PHE A 112 -0.85 -7.20 11.32
CA PHE A 112 -1.41 -7.60 12.62
C PHE A 112 -2.05 -8.99 12.54
N PHE A 113 -2.77 -9.30 11.46
CA PHE A 113 -3.30 -10.65 11.23
C PHE A 113 -2.18 -11.69 11.18
N ILE A 114 -1.12 -11.43 10.42
CA ILE A 114 0.03 -12.34 10.33
C ILE A 114 0.67 -12.56 11.70
N LEU A 115 0.94 -11.47 12.43
CA LEU A 115 1.61 -11.56 13.72
C LEU A 115 0.75 -12.25 14.78
N GLU A 116 -0.58 -12.05 14.77
CA GLU A 116 -1.47 -12.76 15.69
C GLU A 116 -1.50 -14.26 15.40
N LEU A 117 -1.53 -14.66 14.14
CA LEU A 117 -1.40 -16.07 13.75
C LEU A 117 -0.06 -16.66 14.22
N LEU A 118 1.05 -15.95 14.01
CA LEU A 118 2.39 -16.42 14.38
C LEU A 118 2.60 -16.51 15.90
N LYS A 119 1.83 -15.75 16.72
CA LYS A 119 1.88 -15.87 18.20
C LYS A 119 1.52 -17.27 18.70
N GLN A 120 0.76 -18.05 17.93
CA GLN A 120 0.33 -19.39 18.31
C GLN A 120 1.46 -20.42 18.26
N PHE A 121 2.61 -20.06 17.66
CA PHE A 121 3.73 -20.96 17.41
C PHE A 121 5.01 -20.47 18.08
N ASP A 122 5.81 -21.42 18.59
CA ASP A 122 7.17 -21.12 19.05
C ASP A 122 8.12 -21.00 17.85
N MET A 123 8.05 -19.88 17.16
CA MET A 123 8.79 -19.62 15.91
C MET A 123 10.31 -19.72 16.06
N GLN A 124 10.86 -19.62 17.30
CA GLN A 124 12.31 -19.66 17.54
C GLN A 124 12.87 -21.07 17.53
N ASN A 125 12.07 -22.06 17.89
CA ASN A 125 12.48 -23.44 18.03
C ASN A 125 12.07 -24.36 16.86
N LEU A 126 11.50 -23.77 15.80
CA LEU A 126 11.11 -24.50 14.59
C LEU A 126 12.29 -24.87 13.71
N SER A 127 12.16 -25.97 12.97
CA SER A 127 13.03 -26.24 11.84
C SER A 127 12.87 -25.14 10.79
N LYS A 128 13.87 -24.92 9.93
CA LYS A 128 13.78 -23.92 8.87
C LYS A 128 12.61 -24.21 7.90
N SER A 129 12.31 -25.48 7.65
CA SER A 129 11.18 -25.88 6.81
C SER A 129 9.85 -25.49 7.45
N ASP A 130 9.65 -25.86 8.72
CA ASP A 130 8.41 -25.59 9.45
C ASP A 130 8.20 -24.10 9.66
N TYR A 131 9.30 -23.35 9.93
CA TYR A 131 9.23 -21.88 9.99
C TYR A 131 8.64 -21.26 8.73
N TYR A 132 9.18 -21.64 7.55
CA TYR A 132 8.66 -21.08 6.30
C TYR A 132 7.26 -21.59 5.96
N HIS A 133 6.95 -22.84 6.30
CA HIS A 133 5.61 -23.40 6.11
C HIS A 133 4.57 -22.60 6.91
N ILE A 134 4.75 -22.46 8.22
CA ILE A 134 3.86 -21.72 9.10
C ILE A 134 3.75 -20.25 8.68
N TYR A 135 4.89 -19.63 8.33
CA TYR A 135 4.89 -18.24 7.87
C TYR A 135 4.05 -18.05 6.60
N VAL A 136 4.21 -18.92 5.61
CA VAL A 136 3.45 -18.85 4.35
C VAL A 136 1.96 -19.09 4.58
N GLU A 137 1.59 -20.07 5.41
CA GLU A 137 0.18 -20.32 5.76
C GLU A 137 -0.44 -19.14 6.51
N ALA A 138 0.26 -18.54 7.47
CA ALA A 138 -0.18 -17.33 8.15
C ALA A 138 -0.42 -16.17 7.16
N VAL A 139 0.48 -15.99 6.20
CA VAL A 139 0.32 -14.97 5.14
C VAL A 139 -0.90 -15.26 4.28
N LYS A 140 -1.11 -16.49 3.83
CA LYS A 140 -2.28 -16.89 3.03
C LYS A 140 -3.61 -16.58 3.76
N ILE A 141 -3.70 -16.96 5.03
CA ILE A 141 -4.88 -16.69 5.86
C ILE A 141 -5.09 -15.18 6.02
N ALA A 142 -4.05 -14.42 6.35
CA ALA A 142 -4.13 -12.98 6.52
C ALA A 142 -4.59 -12.24 5.24
N TYR A 143 -4.10 -12.69 4.08
CA TYR A 143 -4.55 -12.15 2.79
C TYR A 143 -5.99 -12.55 2.47
N SER A 144 -6.42 -13.76 2.82
CA SER A 144 -7.81 -14.15 2.70
C SER A 144 -8.73 -13.28 3.57
N LEU A 145 -8.34 -12.99 4.81
CA LEU A 145 -9.06 -12.04 5.67
C LEU A 145 -9.13 -10.64 5.05
N ARG A 146 -8.02 -10.15 4.52
CA ARG A 146 -7.98 -8.89 3.80
C ARG A 146 -8.98 -8.86 2.65
N ASP A 147 -8.95 -9.86 1.78
CA ASP A 147 -9.76 -9.88 0.57
C ASP A 147 -11.27 -9.98 0.85
N ASN A 148 -11.62 -10.61 1.98
CA ASN A 148 -13.03 -10.76 2.37
C ASN A 148 -13.55 -9.60 3.22
N PHE A 149 -12.71 -8.92 3.99
CA PHE A 149 -13.18 -8.01 5.03
C PHE A 149 -12.59 -6.60 4.96
N LEU A 150 -11.48 -6.36 4.26
CA LEU A 150 -10.90 -5.03 4.20
C LEU A 150 -11.57 -4.21 3.09
N GLY A 151 -12.17 -3.07 3.48
CA GLY A 151 -12.84 -2.15 2.58
C GLY A 151 -12.83 -0.72 3.11
N ASP A 152 -13.60 0.16 2.48
CA ASP A 152 -13.76 1.53 2.94
C ASP A 152 -14.47 1.56 4.31
N PRO A 153 -13.86 2.16 5.36
CA PRO A 153 -14.43 2.22 6.71
C PRO A 153 -15.84 2.84 6.76
N LYS A 154 -16.19 3.72 5.84
CA LYS A 154 -17.54 4.31 5.74
C LYS A 154 -18.62 3.27 5.44
N TYR A 155 -18.25 2.20 4.77
CA TYR A 155 -19.16 1.11 4.37
C TYR A 155 -18.87 -0.20 5.10
N GLN A 156 -17.74 -0.27 5.81
CA GLN A 156 -17.30 -1.43 6.59
C GLN A 156 -18.08 -1.49 7.89
N LYS A 157 -18.85 -2.57 8.10
CA LYS A 157 -19.60 -2.81 9.33
C LYS A 157 -18.83 -3.64 10.36
N LEU A 158 -17.74 -4.26 9.96
CA LEU A 158 -16.96 -5.16 10.78
C LEU A 158 -15.81 -4.41 11.44
N ASP A 159 -15.66 -4.57 12.74
CA ASP A 159 -14.49 -4.11 13.47
C ASP A 159 -13.35 -5.10 13.25
N LEU A 160 -12.43 -4.73 12.35
CA LEU A 160 -11.28 -5.56 11.98
C LEU A 160 -10.30 -5.78 13.14
N MET A 161 -10.26 -4.87 14.14
CA MET A 161 -9.44 -5.06 15.34
C MET A 161 -10.05 -6.12 16.25
N ASN A 162 -11.37 -6.19 16.36
CA ASN A 162 -12.06 -7.26 17.07
C ASN A 162 -11.85 -8.63 16.39
N LEU A 163 -11.77 -8.67 15.06
CA LEU A 163 -11.40 -9.89 14.33
C LEU A 163 -10.05 -10.47 14.77
N ILE A 164 -9.09 -9.61 15.09
CA ILE A 164 -7.77 -10.04 15.61
C ILE A 164 -7.91 -10.59 17.02
N GLN A 165 -8.75 -10.00 17.86
CA GLN A 165 -8.87 -10.33 19.28
C GLN A 165 -9.82 -11.51 19.54
N GLU A 166 -10.88 -11.63 18.75
CA GLU A 166 -11.79 -12.74 18.84
C GLU A 166 -11.18 -13.98 18.20
N ASN A 167 -11.27 -15.12 18.82
CA ASN A 167 -10.80 -16.46 18.43
C ASN A 167 -11.12 -16.90 16.99
N ILE A 168 -11.54 -15.99 16.10
CA ILE A 168 -11.80 -16.25 14.68
C ILE A 168 -10.53 -16.73 13.98
N ILE A 169 -9.38 -16.17 14.34
CA ILE A 169 -8.08 -16.63 13.86
C ILE A 169 -7.80 -18.06 14.28
N ASN A 170 -8.12 -18.42 15.52
CA ASN A 170 -8.00 -19.81 16.02
C ASN A 170 -8.95 -20.76 15.28
N CYS A 171 -10.15 -20.31 14.95
CA CYS A 171 -11.13 -21.11 14.21
C CYS A 171 -10.66 -21.37 12.76
N LEU A 172 -10.00 -20.40 12.12
CA LEU A 172 -9.48 -20.52 10.76
C LEU A 172 -8.25 -21.44 10.69
N LEU A 173 -7.38 -21.45 11.70
CA LEU A 173 -6.28 -22.38 11.81
C LEU A 173 -6.79 -23.82 11.93
N TYR A 174 -7.83 -24.03 12.74
CA TYR A 174 -8.40 -25.38 12.94
C TYR A 174 -9.08 -25.92 11.69
N THR A 175 -9.66 -25.06 10.85
CA THR A 175 -10.29 -25.49 9.59
C THR A 175 -9.28 -25.74 8.45
N SER A 176 -8.12 -25.08 8.45
CA SER A 176 -7.06 -25.35 7.47
C SER A 176 -6.36 -26.68 7.75
N ASP A 177 -6.05 -27.00 9.01
CA ASP A 177 -5.48 -28.29 9.41
C ASP A 177 -6.43 -29.47 9.11
N ALA A 178 -7.73 -29.29 9.37
CA ALA A 178 -8.73 -30.34 9.08
C ALA A 178 -8.97 -30.58 7.58
N ALA A 179 -8.65 -29.61 6.72
CA ALA A 179 -8.74 -29.75 5.26
C ALA A 179 -7.52 -30.48 4.66
N ASP A 180 -6.34 -30.34 5.28
CA ASP A 180 -5.10 -31.03 4.85
C ASP A 180 -5.09 -32.49 5.33
N ASP A 181 -5.71 -32.82 6.47
CA ASP A 181 -5.88 -34.20 6.95
C ASP A 181 -6.94 -35.02 6.19
N ALA A 182 -7.75 -34.35 5.35
CA ALA A 182 -8.86 -35.01 4.60
C ALA A 182 -8.50 -35.39 3.15
N ASN A 183 -7.26 -35.16 2.70
CA ASN A 183 -6.69 -35.57 1.41
C ASN A 183 -5.54 -36.53 1.58
#